data_e927ed2567af6e3cfdd636c53e0341d0
#
_entry.id   e927ed2567af6e3cfdd636c53e0341d0
#
_cell.length_a   1.000
_cell.length_b   1.000
_cell.length_c   1.000
_cell.angle_alpha   90.00
_cell.angle_beta   90.00
_cell.angle_gamma   90.00
#
_symmetry.space_group_name_H-M   'P 1'
#
loop_
_entity.id
_entity.type
_entity.pdbx_description
1 polymer ?
#
loop_
_entity_poly.entity_id
_entity_poly.type
_entity_poly.pdbx_seq_one_letter_code
_entity_poly.pdbx_strand_id
1 'polypeptide(L)'
;MAQITSGIRSILSHPIAYDGLQGALGVTNARRTVCEEYIKASEGQVVVDVGCGTAEILKFLPGSIQYFGFDLSQSYIDSAQRRFGDRGTFRCADVTALSANEIPPCQVAVSFGVLHHLDDDGARHLIEGLYDRLAPGGRLITVDPAFVPGQARIARELIKRDRGQNVRNCEGYLDLVSPRFQQRGIEPRHDLLRVPYTYAVMTCVR
;
A
#
# COMPACT_ATOMS: atom_id res chain seq x y z
N MET A 1 -3.00 -9.87 -11.75
CA MET A 1 -1.99 -8.79 -11.60
C MET A 1 -0.94 -8.89 -12.69
N ALA A 2 -0.70 -7.83 -13.47
CA ALA A 2 0.34 -7.81 -14.49
C ALA A 2 1.60 -7.10 -13.92
N GLN A 3 2.63 -7.88 -13.58
CA GLN A 3 3.95 -7.36 -13.20
C GLN A 3 5.00 -7.77 -14.25
N ILE A 4 5.85 -6.82 -14.65
CA ILE A 4 7.00 -7.12 -15.49
C ILE A 4 8.14 -7.61 -14.60
N THR A 5 8.46 -8.90 -14.67
CA THR A 5 9.47 -9.57 -13.81
C THR A 5 10.77 -9.94 -14.54
N SER A 6 11.02 -9.44 -15.75
CA SER A 6 12.21 -9.77 -16.57
C SER A 6 13.34 -8.72 -16.45
N GLY A 7 14.58 -9.14 -16.64
CA GLY A 7 15.77 -8.28 -16.64
C GLY A 7 16.23 -7.85 -15.23
N ILE A 8 16.79 -6.63 -15.09
CA ILE A 8 17.24 -6.06 -13.80
C ILE A 8 16.13 -6.06 -12.75
N ARG A 9 14.86 -6.07 -13.17
CA ARG A 9 13.68 -6.13 -12.31
C ARG A 9 13.54 -7.45 -11.56
N SER A 10 14.15 -8.56 -12.03
CA SER A 10 14.18 -9.84 -11.31
C SER A 10 15.06 -9.80 -10.05
N ILE A 11 16.07 -8.93 -10.01
CA ILE A 11 16.94 -8.76 -8.82
C ILE A 11 16.13 -8.17 -7.65
N LEU A 12 15.13 -7.36 -7.95
CA LEU A 12 14.24 -6.74 -6.96
C LEU A 12 13.17 -7.71 -6.41
N SER A 13 13.11 -8.94 -6.89
CA SER A 13 12.28 -9.99 -6.28
C SER A 13 12.92 -10.59 -5.03
N HIS A 14 14.21 -10.31 -4.76
CA HIS A 14 14.89 -10.78 -3.56
C HIS A 14 14.68 -9.80 -2.40
N PRO A 15 14.12 -10.21 -1.24
CA PRO A 15 13.73 -9.33 -0.15
C PRO A 15 14.82 -8.36 0.31
N ILE A 16 16.07 -8.86 0.50
CA ILE A 16 17.18 -8.04 0.99
C ILE A 16 17.60 -6.96 -0.02
N ALA A 17 17.66 -7.31 -1.32
CA ALA A 17 18.00 -6.35 -2.36
C ALA A 17 16.89 -5.30 -2.53
N TYR A 18 15.64 -5.71 -2.41
CA TYR A 18 14.48 -4.84 -2.43
C TYR A 18 14.49 -3.84 -1.27
N ASP A 19 14.67 -4.33 -0.02
CA ASP A 19 14.72 -3.47 1.17
C ASP A 19 15.92 -2.51 1.15
N GLY A 20 17.09 -2.96 0.69
CA GLY A 20 18.29 -2.12 0.56
C GLY A 20 18.09 -0.97 -0.43
N LEU A 21 17.55 -1.26 -1.61
CA LEU A 21 17.26 -0.22 -2.61
C LEU A 21 16.18 0.75 -2.12
N GLN A 22 15.13 0.23 -1.50
CA GLN A 22 14.07 1.07 -0.91
C GLN A 22 14.61 1.98 0.18
N GLY A 23 15.52 1.50 1.03
CA GLY A 23 16.18 2.31 2.05
C GLY A 23 16.98 3.47 1.44
N ALA A 24 17.76 3.22 0.38
CA ALA A 24 18.52 4.25 -0.33
C ALA A 24 17.62 5.31 -0.98
N LEU A 25 16.49 4.91 -1.54
CA LEU A 25 15.51 5.81 -2.16
C LEU A 25 14.68 6.61 -1.14
N GLY A 26 14.74 6.28 0.15
CA GLY A 26 14.02 6.98 1.21
C GLY A 26 12.64 6.39 1.51
N VAL A 27 12.30 5.20 1.01
CA VAL A 27 10.99 4.55 1.25
C VAL A 27 10.73 4.31 2.73
N THR A 28 11.78 4.07 3.53
CA THR A 28 11.65 3.96 4.99
C THR A 28 11.10 5.23 5.61
N ASN A 29 11.56 6.40 5.14
CA ASN A 29 11.03 7.69 5.59
C ASN A 29 9.59 7.91 5.10
N ALA A 30 9.30 7.55 3.85
CA ALA A 30 7.94 7.60 3.32
C ALA A 30 6.96 6.78 4.17
N ARG A 31 7.33 5.55 4.55
CA ARG A 31 6.51 4.70 5.43
C ARG A 31 6.29 5.34 6.79
N ARG A 32 7.34 5.93 7.39
CA ARG A 32 7.21 6.65 8.66
C ARG A 32 6.22 7.80 8.54
N THR A 33 6.41 8.69 7.55
CA THR A 33 5.54 9.84 7.31
C THR A 33 4.08 9.40 7.08
N VAL A 34 3.87 8.35 6.29
CA VAL A 34 2.51 7.81 6.05
C VAL A 34 1.90 7.26 7.33
N CYS A 35 2.67 6.60 8.20
CA CYS A 35 2.18 6.13 9.50
C CYS A 35 1.77 7.30 10.41
N GLU A 36 2.61 8.33 10.50
CA GLU A 36 2.43 9.47 11.39
C GLU A 36 1.33 10.43 10.93
N GLU A 37 1.23 10.68 9.62
CA GLU A 37 0.32 11.69 9.08
C GLU A 37 -1.04 11.13 8.65
N TYR A 38 -1.11 9.86 8.20
CA TYR A 38 -2.33 9.29 7.60
C TYR A 38 -2.86 8.07 8.33
N ILE A 39 -2.03 7.06 8.58
CA ILE A 39 -2.47 5.81 9.22
C ILE A 39 -2.91 6.09 10.65
N LYS A 40 -2.09 6.76 11.44
CA LYS A 40 -2.39 7.18 12.84
C LYS A 40 -3.04 6.07 13.65
N ALA A 41 -2.52 4.84 13.50
CA ALA A 41 -3.05 3.70 14.25
C ALA A 41 -2.83 3.91 15.75
N SER A 42 -3.85 3.58 16.54
CA SER A 42 -3.81 3.63 18.01
C SER A 42 -3.62 2.24 18.57
N GLU A 43 -3.19 2.17 19.82
CA GLU A 43 -3.06 0.92 20.55
C GLU A 43 -4.37 0.09 20.54
N GLY A 44 -4.23 -1.22 20.40
CA GLY A 44 -5.36 -2.15 20.37
C GLY A 44 -6.13 -2.21 19.05
N GLN A 45 -5.88 -1.32 18.10
CA GLN A 45 -6.55 -1.36 16.80
C GLN A 45 -6.09 -2.53 15.93
N VAL A 46 -7.01 -3.03 15.12
CA VAL A 46 -6.73 -3.98 14.05
C VAL A 46 -6.34 -3.21 12.79
N VAL A 47 -5.16 -3.52 12.28
CA VAL A 47 -4.62 -2.96 11.02
C VAL A 47 -4.49 -4.07 10.00
N VAL A 48 -5.11 -3.90 8.84
CA VAL A 48 -5.00 -4.79 7.68
C VAL A 48 -4.14 -4.10 6.63
N ASP A 49 -3.06 -4.76 6.20
CA ASP A 49 -2.12 -4.24 5.20
C ASP A 49 -2.11 -5.16 3.97
N VAL A 50 -2.65 -4.70 2.86
CA VAL A 50 -2.70 -5.45 1.60
C VAL A 50 -1.55 -5.02 0.70
N GLY A 51 -0.75 -5.99 0.24
CA GLY A 51 0.54 -5.75 -0.39
C GLY A 51 1.60 -5.37 0.65
N CYS A 52 1.60 -6.01 1.81
CA CYS A 52 2.45 -5.65 2.95
C CYS A 52 3.96 -5.80 2.67
N GLY A 53 4.34 -6.55 1.63
CA GLY A 53 5.74 -6.85 1.33
C GLY A 53 6.42 -7.53 2.52
N THR A 54 7.56 -7.00 2.94
CA THR A 54 8.32 -7.46 4.10
C THR A 54 7.84 -6.86 5.43
N ALA A 55 6.66 -6.24 5.46
CA ALA A 55 5.98 -5.63 6.60
C ALA A 55 6.78 -4.52 7.33
N GLU A 56 7.63 -3.80 6.60
CA GLU A 56 8.48 -2.72 7.17
C GLU A 56 7.68 -1.60 7.86
N ILE A 57 6.41 -1.44 7.51
CA ILE A 57 5.52 -0.45 8.12
C ILE A 57 5.33 -0.70 9.63
N LEU A 58 5.44 -1.95 10.10
CA LEU A 58 5.32 -2.32 11.50
C LEU A 58 6.34 -1.63 12.42
N LYS A 59 7.47 -1.17 11.86
CA LYS A 59 8.47 -0.40 12.62
C LYS A 59 7.94 0.93 13.14
N PHE A 60 6.88 1.46 12.53
CA PHE A 60 6.32 2.78 12.78
C PHE A 60 4.91 2.73 13.37
N LEU A 61 4.39 1.56 13.62
CA LEU A 61 3.08 1.34 14.23
C LEU A 61 3.22 0.98 15.72
N PRO A 62 2.23 1.30 16.57
CA PRO A 62 2.24 0.96 17.98
C PRO A 62 2.46 -0.55 18.23
N GLY A 63 3.11 -0.89 19.32
CA GLY A 63 3.46 -2.27 19.65
C GLY A 63 2.27 -3.18 19.91
N SER A 64 1.16 -2.63 20.38
CA SER A 64 -0.04 -3.37 20.80
C SER A 64 -1.15 -3.46 19.74
N ILE A 65 -0.89 -3.05 18.49
CA ILE A 65 -1.86 -3.27 17.40
C ILE A 65 -1.97 -4.75 17.05
N GLN A 66 -3.11 -5.15 16.49
CA GLN A 66 -3.29 -6.45 15.86
C GLN A 66 -3.08 -6.26 14.34
N TYR A 67 -1.94 -6.72 13.84
CA TYR A 67 -1.58 -6.52 12.44
C TYR A 67 -1.82 -7.78 11.59
N PHE A 68 -2.45 -7.59 10.44
CA PHE A 68 -2.68 -8.64 9.44
C PHE A 68 -2.13 -8.18 8.09
N GLY A 69 -1.04 -8.81 7.64
CA GLY A 69 -0.38 -8.52 6.37
C GLY A 69 -0.67 -9.58 5.32
N PHE A 70 -1.03 -9.12 4.12
CA PHE A 70 -1.27 -9.97 2.95
C PHE A 70 -0.34 -9.54 1.82
N ASP A 71 0.32 -10.50 1.16
CA ASP A 71 1.13 -10.26 -0.03
C ASP A 71 1.09 -11.46 -0.98
N LEU A 72 1.26 -11.23 -2.26
CA LEU A 72 1.29 -12.29 -3.27
C LEU A 72 2.61 -13.09 -3.24
N SER A 73 3.69 -12.50 -2.74
CA SER A 73 5.03 -13.08 -2.73
C SER A 73 5.27 -13.89 -1.46
N GLN A 74 5.34 -15.21 -1.58
CA GLN A 74 5.70 -16.08 -0.45
C GLN A 74 7.04 -15.67 0.18
N SER A 75 8.04 -15.28 -0.62
CA SER A 75 9.36 -14.88 -0.11
C SER A 75 9.30 -13.60 0.74
N TYR A 76 8.37 -12.67 0.44
CA TYR A 76 8.14 -11.49 1.26
C TYR A 76 7.43 -11.85 2.56
N ILE A 77 6.42 -12.70 2.49
CA ILE A 77 5.71 -13.22 3.67
C ILE A 77 6.67 -13.98 4.61
N ASP A 78 7.51 -14.84 4.07
CA ASP A 78 8.53 -15.55 4.87
C ASP A 78 9.50 -14.57 5.56
N SER A 79 9.88 -13.48 4.87
CA SER A 79 10.71 -12.43 5.45
C SER A 79 9.97 -11.66 6.55
N ALA A 80 8.70 -11.28 6.31
CA ALA A 80 7.85 -10.62 7.29
C ALA A 80 7.67 -11.48 8.54
N GLN A 81 7.39 -12.78 8.37
CA GLN A 81 7.22 -13.73 9.46
C GLN A 81 8.50 -13.89 10.31
N ARG A 82 9.68 -13.98 9.67
CA ARG A 82 10.96 -14.07 10.40
C ARG A 82 11.28 -12.82 11.21
N ARG A 83 10.85 -11.64 10.74
CA ARG A 83 11.23 -10.34 11.34
C ARG A 83 10.21 -9.82 12.32
N PHE A 84 8.94 -10.13 12.12
CA PHE A 84 7.81 -9.55 12.84
C PHE A 84 6.74 -10.57 13.23
N GLY A 85 7.06 -11.87 13.25
CA GLY A 85 6.09 -12.94 13.50
C GLY A 85 5.43 -12.89 14.89
N ASP A 86 6.06 -12.24 15.84
CA ASP A 86 5.54 -11.94 17.18
C ASP A 86 4.62 -10.70 17.22
N ARG A 87 4.62 -9.90 16.15
CA ARG A 87 3.88 -8.63 16.06
C ARG A 87 2.74 -8.64 15.06
N GLY A 88 2.56 -9.70 14.28
CA GLY A 88 1.53 -9.75 13.24
C GLY A 88 1.30 -11.13 12.68
N THR A 89 0.19 -11.28 11.99
CA THR A 89 -0.16 -12.46 11.20
C THR A 89 0.08 -12.14 9.72
N PHE A 90 0.81 -13.00 9.02
CA PHE A 90 1.17 -12.81 7.62
C PHE A 90 0.64 -13.97 6.78
N ARG A 91 0.02 -13.64 5.64
CA ARG A 91 -0.57 -14.63 4.75
C ARG A 91 -0.18 -14.35 3.30
N CYS A 92 0.35 -15.36 2.61
CA CYS A 92 0.54 -15.30 1.16
C CYS A 92 -0.81 -15.48 0.49
N ALA A 93 -1.30 -14.44 -0.20
CA ALA A 93 -2.60 -14.46 -0.85
C ALA A 93 -2.69 -13.43 -1.98
N ASP A 94 -3.46 -13.76 -3.01
CA ASP A 94 -3.92 -12.77 -3.98
C ASP A 94 -5.08 -11.99 -3.38
N VAL A 95 -4.82 -10.72 -3.02
CA VAL A 95 -5.80 -9.86 -2.37
C VAL A 95 -7.01 -9.53 -3.25
N THR A 96 -6.89 -9.71 -4.56
CA THR A 96 -8.01 -9.55 -5.49
C THR A 96 -8.92 -10.77 -5.56
N ALA A 97 -8.45 -11.92 -5.06
CA ALA A 97 -9.19 -13.17 -5.00
C ALA A 97 -9.71 -13.49 -3.58
N LEU A 98 -9.29 -12.72 -2.56
CA LEU A 98 -9.78 -12.93 -1.20
C LEU A 98 -11.26 -12.56 -1.09
N SER A 99 -12.04 -13.48 -0.53
CA SER A 99 -13.38 -13.14 -0.06
C SER A 99 -13.29 -12.19 1.14
N ALA A 100 -14.29 -11.32 1.31
CA ALA A 100 -14.33 -10.40 2.45
C ALA A 100 -14.18 -11.14 3.79
N ASN A 101 -14.68 -12.37 3.93
CA ASN A 101 -14.58 -13.15 5.16
C ASN A 101 -13.17 -13.61 5.52
N GLU A 102 -12.24 -13.60 4.58
CA GLU A 102 -10.84 -13.97 4.80
C GLU A 102 -10.00 -12.80 5.33
N ILE A 103 -10.53 -11.58 5.23
CA ILE A 103 -9.94 -10.37 5.79
C ILE A 103 -10.62 -10.09 7.14
N PRO A 104 -9.88 -9.93 8.26
CA PRO A 104 -10.50 -9.65 9.55
C PRO A 104 -11.17 -8.26 9.58
N PRO A 105 -12.21 -8.04 10.39
CA PRO A 105 -12.73 -6.70 10.65
C PRO A 105 -11.62 -5.81 11.19
N CYS A 106 -11.52 -4.57 10.72
CA CYS A 106 -10.41 -3.68 11.09
C CYS A 106 -10.87 -2.23 11.27
N GLN A 107 -10.08 -1.44 11.97
CA GLN A 107 -10.23 0.01 12.08
C GLN A 107 -9.40 0.74 11.05
N VAL A 108 -8.32 0.11 10.56
CA VAL A 108 -7.43 0.69 9.57
C VAL A 108 -7.11 -0.34 8.51
N ALA A 109 -7.36 -0.01 7.25
CA ALA A 109 -6.89 -0.75 6.09
C ALA A 109 -5.82 0.07 5.37
N VAL A 110 -4.73 -0.57 4.98
CA VAL A 110 -3.60 0.06 4.28
C VAL A 110 -3.34 -0.67 2.97
N SER A 111 -2.99 0.10 1.94
CA SER A 111 -2.52 -0.43 0.67
C SER A 111 -1.40 0.47 0.15
N PHE A 112 -0.15 0.02 0.24
CA PHE A 112 1.01 0.80 -0.18
C PHE A 112 1.64 0.22 -1.45
N GLY A 113 1.43 0.88 -2.60
CA GLY A 113 1.99 0.47 -3.88
C GLY A 113 1.31 -0.75 -4.50
N VAL A 114 -0.02 -0.86 -4.42
CA VAL A 114 -0.78 -2.00 -4.94
C VAL A 114 -1.74 -1.61 -6.06
N LEU A 115 -2.49 -0.51 -5.90
CA LEU A 115 -3.56 -0.17 -6.84
C LEU A 115 -3.06 0.08 -8.26
N HIS A 116 -1.84 0.59 -8.42
CA HIS A 116 -1.23 0.81 -9.73
C HIS A 116 -0.80 -0.49 -10.45
N HIS A 117 -0.87 -1.64 -9.78
CA HIS A 117 -0.71 -2.96 -10.40
C HIS A 117 -2.03 -3.58 -10.85
N LEU A 118 -3.17 -3.02 -10.43
CA LEU A 118 -4.51 -3.53 -10.70
C LEU A 118 -5.20 -2.69 -11.79
N ASP A 119 -5.93 -3.36 -12.67
CA ASP A 119 -6.91 -2.69 -13.51
C ASP A 119 -8.04 -2.08 -12.67
N ASP A 120 -8.95 -1.36 -13.29
CA ASP A 120 -9.99 -0.65 -12.57
C ASP A 120 -10.95 -1.61 -11.83
N ASP A 121 -11.28 -2.73 -12.44
CA ASP A 121 -12.19 -3.72 -11.84
C ASP A 121 -11.54 -4.40 -10.63
N GLY A 122 -10.30 -4.82 -10.74
CA GLY A 122 -9.53 -5.40 -9.64
C GLY A 122 -9.31 -4.41 -8.49
N ALA A 123 -9.01 -3.15 -8.82
CA ALA A 123 -8.84 -2.10 -7.81
C ALA A 123 -10.15 -1.77 -7.09
N ARG A 124 -11.27 -1.66 -7.82
CA ARG A 124 -12.62 -1.47 -7.23
C ARG A 124 -13.00 -2.65 -6.34
N HIS A 125 -12.78 -3.87 -6.81
CA HIS A 125 -13.08 -5.07 -6.02
C HIS A 125 -12.30 -5.10 -4.70
N LEU A 126 -11.00 -4.78 -4.74
CA LEU A 126 -10.17 -4.69 -3.54
C LEU A 126 -10.69 -3.61 -2.57
N ILE A 127 -10.98 -2.40 -3.07
CA ILE A 127 -11.46 -1.28 -2.25
C ILE A 127 -12.81 -1.62 -1.60
N GLU A 128 -13.74 -2.23 -2.34
CA GLU A 128 -15.04 -2.67 -1.81
C GLU A 128 -14.88 -3.77 -0.74
N GLY A 129 -14.04 -4.76 -1.00
CA GLY A 129 -13.75 -5.82 -0.03
C GLY A 129 -13.18 -5.25 1.28
N LEU A 130 -12.29 -4.26 1.19
CA LEU A 130 -11.75 -3.57 2.38
C LEU A 130 -12.83 -2.71 3.06
N TYR A 131 -13.66 -2.00 2.29
CA TYR A 131 -14.80 -1.25 2.86
C TYR A 131 -15.69 -2.13 3.73
N ASP A 132 -16.05 -3.32 3.26
CA ASP A 132 -16.93 -4.23 3.98
C ASP A 132 -16.31 -4.73 5.30
N ARG A 133 -14.98 -4.68 5.43
CA ARG A 133 -14.25 -5.09 6.65
C ARG A 133 -13.89 -3.93 7.58
N LEU A 134 -13.95 -2.70 7.11
CA LEU A 134 -13.72 -1.54 7.97
C LEU A 134 -14.85 -1.41 9.00
N ALA A 135 -14.51 -1.12 10.24
CA ALA A 135 -15.48 -0.74 11.28
C ALA A 135 -16.12 0.62 10.94
N PRO A 136 -17.30 0.96 11.46
CA PRO A 136 -17.83 2.32 11.37
C PRO A 136 -16.81 3.36 11.86
N GLY A 137 -16.53 4.40 11.06
CA GLY A 137 -15.47 5.37 11.33
C GLY A 137 -14.05 4.85 11.06
N GLY A 138 -13.90 3.61 10.61
CA GLY A 138 -12.62 3.06 10.16
C GLY A 138 -12.17 3.70 8.84
N ARG A 139 -10.88 3.61 8.54
CA ARG A 139 -10.28 4.29 7.39
C ARG A 139 -9.45 3.38 6.51
N LEU A 140 -9.52 3.63 5.21
CA LEU A 140 -8.64 3.08 4.19
C LEU A 140 -7.61 4.14 3.81
N ILE A 141 -6.33 3.78 3.83
CA ILE A 141 -5.23 4.60 3.33
C ILE A 141 -4.57 3.87 2.17
N THR A 142 -4.47 4.54 1.00
CA THR A 142 -3.70 4.03 -0.12
C THR A 142 -2.58 4.98 -0.50
N VAL A 143 -1.46 4.45 -0.94
CA VAL A 143 -0.29 5.23 -1.38
C VAL A 143 0.21 4.63 -2.68
N ASP A 144 0.00 5.32 -3.78
CA ASP A 144 0.37 4.83 -5.11
C ASP A 144 1.05 5.92 -5.94
N PRO A 145 1.97 5.58 -6.87
CA PRO A 145 2.51 6.57 -7.81
C PRO A 145 1.39 7.23 -8.59
N ALA A 146 1.55 8.53 -8.89
CA ALA A 146 0.53 9.27 -9.62
C ALA A 146 1.12 10.24 -10.65
N PHE A 147 0.37 10.44 -11.74
CA PHE A 147 0.63 11.51 -12.70
C PHE A 147 -0.17 12.76 -12.29
N VAL A 148 0.53 13.90 -12.11
CA VAL A 148 -0.13 15.15 -11.76
C VAL A 148 0.34 16.31 -12.67
N PRO A 149 -0.48 17.34 -12.90
CA PRO A 149 -0.08 18.55 -13.60
C PRO A 149 1.13 19.21 -12.91
N GLY A 150 2.07 19.73 -13.69
CA GLY A 150 3.24 20.44 -13.15
C GLY A 150 4.31 19.57 -12.47
N GLN A 151 4.13 18.26 -12.45
CA GLN A 151 5.10 17.33 -11.85
C GLN A 151 6.47 17.42 -12.56
N ALA A 152 7.55 17.27 -11.79
CA ALA A 152 8.92 17.26 -12.32
C ALA A 152 9.09 16.19 -13.41
N ARG A 153 9.76 16.54 -14.51
CA ARG A 153 9.98 15.61 -15.65
C ARG A 153 10.64 14.31 -15.22
N ILE A 154 11.62 14.38 -14.31
CA ILE A 154 12.30 13.20 -13.77
C ILE A 154 11.32 12.30 -13.02
N ALA A 155 10.47 12.86 -12.16
CA ALA A 155 9.45 12.10 -11.46
C ALA A 155 8.53 11.37 -12.45
N ARG A 156 8.06 12.06 -13.48
CA ARG A 156 7.20 11.48 -14.52
C ARG A 156 7.89 10.33 -15.26
N GLU A 157 9.16 10.46 -15.59
CA GLU A 157 9.92 9.39 -16.27
C GLU A 157 10.19 8.19 -15.37
N LEU A 158 10.44 8.42 -14.08
CA LEU A 158 10.58 7.33 -13.11
C LEU A 158 9.27 6.55 -12.95
N ILE A 159 8.15 7.25 -12.85
CA ILE A 159 6.82 6.63 -12.73
C ILE A 159 6.45 5.83 -13.99
N LYS A 160 6.75 6.33 -15.20
CA LYS A 160 6.54 5.56 -16.44
C LYS A 160 7.33 4.25 -16.49
N ARG A 161 8.46 4.18 -15.77
CA ARG A 161 9.32 2.99 -15.68
C ARG A 161 8.97 2.11 -14.47
N ASP A 162 7.97 2.49 -13.71
CA ASP A 162 7.47 1.66 -12.61
C ASP A 162 6.97 0.30 -13.11
N ARG A 163 6.86 -0.66 -12.22
CA ARG A 163 6.37 -2.01 -12.55
C ARG A 163 4.88 -2.05 -12.76
N GLY A 164 4.15 -1.11 -12.15
CA GLY A 164 2.72 -0.98 -12.30
C GLY A 164 2.33 -0.44 -13.65
N GLN A 165 1.34 -1.06 -14.28
CA GLN A 165 0.87 -0.70 -15.62
C GLN A 165 -0.36 0.22 -15.58
N ASN A 166 -0.94 0.42 -14.39
CA ASN A 166 -2.18 1.16 -14.17
C ASN A 166 -1.98 2.37 -13.27
N VAL A 167 -0.88 3.12 -13.47
CA VAL A 167 -0.65 4.37 -12.75
C VAL A 167 -1.67 5.42 -13.22
N ARG A 168 -2.40 5.97 -12.29
CA ARG A 168 -3.48 6.94 -12.53
C ARG A 168 -3.07 8.35 -12.06
N ASN A 169 -3.88 9.35 -12.40
CA ASN A 169 -3.88 10.64 -11.73
C ASN A 169 -4.74 10.56 -10.45
N CYS A 170 -4.76 11.64 -9.66
CA CYS A 170 -5.52 11.66 -8.41
C CYS A 170 -7.03 11.43 -8.64
N GLU A 171 -7.62 12.02 -9.66
CA GLU A 171 -9.02 11.82 -10.01
C GLU A 171 -9.32 10.36 -10.35
N GLY A 172 -8.47 9.73 -11.20
CA GLY A 172 -8.63 8.33 -11.57
C GLY A 172 -8.52 7.36 -10.39
N TYR A 173 -7.74 7.68 -9.34
CA TYR A 173 -7.76 6.90 -8.10
C TYR A 173 -9.05 7.13 -7.30
N LEU A 174 -9.55 8.37 -7.21
CA LEU A 174 -10.82 8.67 -6.53
C LEU A 174 -12.03 8.02 -7.22
N ASP A 175 -12.00 7.87 -8.54
CA ASP A 175 -13.06 7.23 -9.33
C ASP A 175 -13.18 5.72 -9.07
N LEU A 176 -12.14 5.13 -8.45
CA LEU A 176 -12.19 3.74 -8.00
C LEU A 176 -12.97 3.57 -6.69
N VAL A 177 -13.13 4.67 -5.93
CA VAL A 177 -13.68 4.62 -4.57
C VAL A 177 -15.19 4.71 -4.60
N SER A 178 -15.82 3.74 -3.96
CA SER A 178 -17.27 3.70 -3.76
C SER A 178 -17.82 4.96 -3.08
N PRO A 179 -18.98 5.46 -3.51
CA PRO A 179 -19.70 6.53 -2.82
C PRO A 179 -20.18 6.14 -1.42
N ARG A 180 -20.06 4.86 -1.04
CA ARG A 180 -20.39 4.38 0.31
C ARG A 180 -19.46 4.96 1.39
N PHE A 181 -18.22 5.34 1.04
CA PHE A 181 -17.33 6.06 1.96
C PHE A 181 -17.88 7.45 2.27
N GLN A 182 -18.00 7.79 3.55
CA GLN A 182 -18.52 9.08 4.01
C GLN A 182 -17.59 10.24 3.68
N GLN A 183 -16.27 9.98 3.74
CA GLN A 183 -15.24 10.95 3.39
C GLN A 183 -14.25 10.32 2.43
N ARG A 184 -13.87 11.06 1.40
CA ARG A 184 -12.89 10.64 0.40
C ARG A 184 -11.98 11.82 0.09
N GLY A 185 -10.72 11.67 0.40
CA GLY A 185 -9.69 12.68 0.11
C GLY A 185 -8.50 12.05 -0.57
N ILE A 186 -7.85 12.81 -1.44
CA ILE A 186 -6.60 12.41 -2.08
C ILE A 186 -5.71 13.64 -2.24
N GLU A 187 -4.43 13.48 -1.97
CA GLU A 187 -3.46 14.55 -2.20
C GLU A 187 -2.17 14.03 -2.83
N PRO A 188 -1.57 14.78 -3.75
CA PRO A 188 -0.26 14.45 -4.28
C PRO A 188 0.83 14.82 -3.28
N ARG A 189 1.79 13.91 -3.09
CA ARG A 189 2.99 14.09 -2.25
C ARG A 189 4.23 13.94 -3.12
N HIS A 190 5.12 14.94 -3.05
CA HIS A 190 6.36 14.99 -3.83
C HIS A 190 7.61 14.82 -2.95
N ASP A 191 7.42 14.75 -1.66
CA ASP A 191 8.43 14.82 -0.60
C ASP A 191 8.68 13.49 0.12
N LEU A 192 7.94 12.44 -0.22
CA LEU A 192 8.04 11.15 0.47
C LEU A 192 9.34 10.40 0.16
N LEU A 193 9.94 10.61 -1.01
CA LEU A 193 11.21 9.99 -1.39
C LEU A 193 12.34 11.03 -1.48
N ARG A 194 13.59 10.53 -1.40
CA ARG A 194 14.80 11.33 -1.61
C ARG A 194 15.03 11.67 -3.09
N VAL A 195 14.42 10.92 -3.98
CA VAL A 195 14.44 11.17 -5.42
C VAL A 195 13.15 11.86 -5.84
N PRO A 196 13.15 12.68 -6.91
CA PRO A 196 11.93 13.26 -7.44
C PRO A 196 10.94 12.15 -7.82
N TYR A 197 9.87 12.02 -7.05
CA TYR A 197 8.81 11.04 -7.28
C TYR A 197 7.49 11.61 -6.76
N THR A 198 6.37 11.19 -7.32
CA THR A 198 5.06 11.69 -6.91
C THR A 198 4.19 10.51 -6.51
N TYR A 199 3.72 10.54 -5.28
CA TYR A 199 2.67 9.65 -4.78
C TYR A 199 1.34 10.40 -4.67
N ALA A 200 0.25 9.69 -4.90
CA ALA A 200 -1.07 10.06 -4.41
C ALA A 200 -1.31 9.33 -3.10
N VAL A 201 -1.61 10.06 -2.04
CA VAL A 201 -2.06 9.49 -0.77
C VAL A 201 -3.55 9.72 -0.66
N MET A 202 -4.30 8.64 -0.66
CA MET A 202 -5.76 8.66 -0.57
C MET A 202 -6.19 8.19 0.81
N THR A 203 -7.12 8.92 1.41
CA THR A 203 -7.75 8.57 2.69
C THR A 203 -9.26 8.54 2.52
N CYS A 204 -9.86 7.40 2.88
CA CYS A 204 -11.31 7.21 2.82
C CYS A 204 -11.83 6.73 4.17
N VAL A 205 -12.93 7.29 4.66
CA VAL A 205 -13.55 6.94 5.96
C VAL A 205 -14.90 6.29 5.72
N ARG A 206 -15.13 5.16 6.39
CA ARG A 206 -16.41 4.44 6.38
C ARG A 206 -17.45 5.09 7.28
#